data_9b6088d846e218664e97b627e3561f62
#
_entry.id   9b6088d846e218664e97b627e3561f62
#
_cell.length_a   1.000
_cell.length_b   1.000
_cell.length_c   1.000
_cell.angle_alpha   90.00
_cell.angle_beta   90.00
_cell.angle_gamma   90.00
#
_symmetry.space_group_name_H-M   'P 1'
#
loop_
_entity.id
_entity.type
_entity.pdbx_description
1 polymer ?
#
loop_
_entity_poly.entity_id
_entity_poly.type
_entity_poly.pdbx_seq_one_letter_code
_entity_poly.pdbx_strand_id
1 'polypeptide(L)'
;YMEADCTIVEQDWDGMIPGLIMRKYDAIMAGMSITDERMKTINFSQGYADEVASLAVMKGSSLEGMDTPKAINLSTGGGAAKKALKTLTAALAGKTIGVQTATIHQNFLESGDVGSVKIRTYKTQDEVNLDLAAGRIDAALAAAVAFTDYAEKSGKPVVLVGPTFSGGAFGNGVGVGIRKDDTALLKRFNAAINQARKSGKISELA
;
A
#
# COMPACT_ATOMS: atom_id res chain seq x y z
N TYR A 1 -5.00 -14.57 -21.13
CA TYR A 1 -5.40 -15.66 -20.21
C TYR A 1 -6.91 -15.70 -19.91
N MET A 2 -7.60 -14.56 -19.94
CA MET A 2 -9.05 -14.51 -19.66
C MET A 2 -9.93 -14.48 -20.92
N GLU A 3 -9.35 -14.19 -22.07
CA GLU A 3 -10.07 -13.99 -23.34
C GLU A 3 -11.30 -13.08 -23.16
N ALA A 4 -11.03 -11.88 -22.62
CA ALA A 4 -12.03 -10.88 -22.35
C ALA A 4 -11.54 -9.50 -22.77
N ASP A 5 -12.44 -8.72 -23.32
CA ASP A 5 -12.21 -7.30 -23.54
C ASP A 5 -12.25 -6.57 -22.19
N CYS A 6 -11.35 -5.62 -22.01
CA CYS A 6 -11.20 -4.89 -20.75
C CYS A 6 -11.26 -3.38 -21.02
N THR A 7 -12.17 -2.70 -20.35
CA THR A 7 -12.24 -1.25 -20.33
C THR A 7 -11.72 -0.74 -19.00
N ILE A 8 -10.73 0.15 -19.04
CA ILE A 8 -10.19 0.78 -17.82
C ILE A 8 -11.07 1.97 -17.44
N VAL A 9 -11.51 2.00 -16.18
CA VAL A 9 -12.31 3.09 -15.62
C VAL A 9 -11.48 3.77 -14.53
N GLU A 10 -11.26 5.07 -14.67
CA GLU A 10 -10.60 5.87 -13.64
C GLU A 10 -11.53 6.09 -12.45
N GLN A 11 -11.02 5.91 -11.25
CA GLN A 11 -11.75 6.10 -10.01
C GLN A 11 -10.80 6.55 -8.90
N ASP A 12 -11.21 7.54 -8.12
CA ASP A 12 -10.50 7.93 -6.90
C ASP A 12 -10.45 6.74 -5.92
N TRP A 13 -9.35 6.64 -5.19
CA TRP A 13 -9.07 5.49 -4.31
C TRP A 13 -10.19 5.21 -3.31
N ASP A 14 -10.69 6.23 -2.63
CA ASP A 14 -11.76 6.13 -1.62
C ASP A 14 -13.12 5.70 -2.22
N GLY A 15 -13.30 5.91 -3.52
CA GLY A 15 -14.48 5.50 -4.28
C GLY A 15 -14.42 4.09 -4.87
N MET A 16 -13.26 3.38 -4.82
CA MET A 16 -13.09 2.11 -5.55
C MET A 16 -14.02 1.01 -5.04
N ILE A 17 -14.03 0.72 -3.74
CA ILE A 17 -14.90 -0.33 -3.19
C ILE A 17 -16.39 0.04 -3.32
N PRO A 18 -16.83 1.25 -2.95
CA PRO A 18 -18.20 1.68 -3.22
C PRO A 18 -18.61 1.58 -4.69
N GLY A 19 -17.75 1.98 -5.62
CA GLY A 19 -18.02 1.90 -7.06
C GLY A 19 -18.18 0.46 -7.56
N LEU A 20 -17.35 -0.46 -7.06
CA LEU A 20 -17.48 -1.89 -7.36
C LEU A 20 -18.83 -2.45 -6.89
N ILE A 21 -19.24 -2.11 -5.67
CA ILE A 21 -20.52 -2.57 -5.09
C ILE A 21 -21.68 -2.02 -5.89
N MET A 22 -21.62 -0.76 -6.29
CA MET A 22 -22.63 -0.11 -7.13
C MET A 22 -22.59 -0.53 -8.61
N ARG A 23 -21.76 -1.50 -8.97
CA ARG A 23 -21.61 -2.04 -10.34
C ARG A 23 -21.19 -1.02 -11.39
N LYS A 24 -20.40 0.00 -11.00
CA LYS A 24 -19.80 0.93 -11.96
C LYS A 24 -18.72 0.25 -12.82
N TYR A 25 -18.13 -0.80 -12.31
CA TYR A 25 -17.15 -1.68 -12.97
C TYR A 25 -17.19 -3.06 -12.30
N ASP A 26 -16.50 -4.04 -12.87
CA ASP A 26 -16.63 -5.44 -12.47
C ASP A 26 -15.50 -5.93 -11.57
N ALA A 27 -14.35 -5.26 -11.60
CA ALA A 27 -13.18 -5.63 -10.81
C ALA A 27 -12.33 -4.41 -10.46
N ILE A 28 -11.56 -4.51 -9.39
CA ILE A 28 -10.53 -3.54 -8.99
C ILE A 28 -9.18 -4.22 -9.14
N MET A 29 -8.33 -3.71 -10.03
CA MET A 29 -6.95 -4.18 -10.21
C MET A 29 -5.99 -2.98 -10.14
N ALA A 30 -5.70 -2.54 -8.92
CA ALA A 30 -5.01 -1.27 -8.64
C ALA A 30 -4.03 -1.40 -7.45
N GLY A 31 -3.33 -2.53 -7.31
CA GLY A 31 -2.44 -2.75 -6.17
C GLY A 31 -3.17 -2.81 -4.82
N MET A 32 -4.45 -3.24 -4.83
CA MET A 32 -5.24 -3.25 -3.60
C MET A 32 -4.85 -4.42 -2.70
N SER A 33 -4.32 -4.11 -1.51
CA SER A 33 -3.92 -5.10 -0.51
C SER A 33 -5.10 -5.93 -0.02
N ILE A 34 -4.89 -7.23 0.07
CA ILE A 34 -5.85 -8.20 0.62
C ILE A 34 -5.81 -8.05 2.15
N THR A 35 -6.89 -7.54 2.74
CA THR A 35 -7.04 -7.42 4.19
C THR A 35 -8.36 -8.02 4.66
N ASP A 36 -8.37 -8.49 5.91
CA ASP A 36 -9.59 -9.06 6.53
C ASP A 36 -10.74 -8.04 6.55
N GLU A 37 -10.41 -6.75 6.76
CA GLU A 37 -11.42 -5.69 6.76
C GLU A 37 -12.08 -5.53 5.39
N ARG A 38 -11.29 -5.45 4.32
CA ARG A 38 -11.82 -5.37 2.95
C ARG A 38 -12.58 -6.63 2.55
N MET A 39 -12.10 -7.79 3.01
CA MET A 39 -12.76 -9.09 2.76
C MET A 39 -14.13 -9.20 3.43
N LYS A 40 -14.49 -8.37 4.39
CA LYS A 40 -15.88 -8.32 4.89
C LYS A 40 -16.85 -7.82 3.82
N THR A 41 -16.41 -6.93 2.95
CA THR A 41 -17.23 -6.20 1.98
C THR A 41 -17.13 -6.74 0.56
N ILE A 42 -15.93 -7.10 0.12
CA ILE A 42 -15.65 -7.64 -1.22
C ILE A 42 -14.89 -8.97 -1.13
N ASN A 43 -14.83 -9.70 -2.23
CA ASN A 43 -13.92 -10.82 -2.38
C ASN A 43 -12.62 -10.37 -3.05
N PHE A 44 -11.56 -11.13 -2.85
CA PHE A 44 -10.30 -10.98 -3.57
C PHE A 44 -9.95 -12.25 -4.33
N SER A 45 -9.31 -12.09 -5.49
CA SER A 45 -8.57 -13.18 -6.09
C SER A 45 -7.43 -13.63 -5.17
N GLN A 46 -6.80 -14.75 -5.50
CA GLN A 46 -5.46 -15.02 -4.95
C GLN A 46 -4.52 -13.84 -5.28
N GLY A 47 -3.53 -13.60 -4.40
CA GLY A 47 -2.55 -12.53 -4.62
C GLY A 47 -1.81 -12.70 -5.95
N TYR A 48 -1.62 -11.61 -6.69
CA TYR A 48 -0.84 -11.63 -7.93
C TYR A 48 0.53 -10.96 -7.76
N ALA A 49 0.72 -10.16 -6.71
CA ALA A 49 2.00 -9.56 -6.35
C ALA A 49 2.09 -9.37 -4.83
N ASP A 50 3.32 -9.25 -4.34
CA ASP A 50 3.60 -8.80 -2.99
C ASP A 50 3.93 -7.30 -3.02
N GLU A 51 3.43 -6.57 -2.05
CA GLU A 51 3.69 -5.16 -1.88
C GLU A 51 4.11 -4.89 -0.45
N VAL A 52 5.10 -4.03 -0.29
CA VAL A 52 5.55 -3.57 1.02
C VAL A 52 5.31 -2.08 1.17
N ALA A 53 4.89 -1.66 2.34
CA ALA A 53 4.81 -0.24 2.68
C ALA A 53 6.14 0.27 3.21
N SER A 54 6.40 1.55 3.07
CA SER A 54 7.58 2.21 3.65
C SER A 54 7.27 3.66 4.02
N LEU A 55 8.03 4.17 4.97
CA LEU A 55 8.16 5.62 5.16
C LEU A 55 9.13 6.18 4.12
N ALA A 56 8.85 7.38 3.65
CA ALA A 56 9.72 8.14 2.78
C ALA A 56 9.93 9.56 3.31
N VAL A 57 11.10 10.09 3.07
CA VAL A 57 11.49 11.46 3.46
C VAL A 57 12.29 12.12 2.33
N MET A 58 12.47 13.42 2.39
CA MET A 58 13.47 14.09 1.58
C MET A 58 14.87 13.79 2.11
N LYS A 59 15.83 13.57 1.21
CA LYS A 59 17.24 13.34 1.56
C LYS A 59 17.77 14.51 2.43
N GLY A 60 18.50 14.18 3.47
CA GLY A 60 18.97 15.12 4.49
C GLY A 60 18.03 15.27 5.69
N SER A 61 16.92 14.51 5.72
CA SER A 61 16.01 14.47 6.86
C SER A 61 16.68 13.88 8.10
N SER A 62 16.30 14.39 9.26
CA SER A 62 16.70 13.81 10.56
C SER A 62 16.17 12.39 10.80
N LEU A 63 15.28 11.92 9.96
CA LEU A 63 14.75 10.55 10.00
C LEU A 63 15.59 9.54 9.22
N GLU A 64 16.63 9.98 8.47
CA GLU A 64 17.59 9.05 7.89
C GLU A 64 18.43 8.39 8.97
N GLY A 65 18.85 7.14 8.72
CA GLY A 65 19.73 6.41 9.64
C GLY A 65 19.07 5.88 10.91
N MET A 66 17.75 5.74 10.94
CA MET A 66 17.07 5.07 12.04
C MET A 66 17.59 3.64 12.21
N ASP A 67 17.97 3.27 13.45
CA ASP A 67 18.39 1.91 13.78
C ASP A 67 17.19 0.94 13.83
N THR A 68 16.78 0.47 12.66
CA THR A 68 15.69 -0.49 12.49
C THR A 68 16.12 -1.65 11.59
N PRO A 69 15.50 -2.83 11.70
CA PRO A 69 15.64 -3.87 10.67
C PRO A 69 15.24 -3.33 9.30
N LYS A 70 15.78 -3.90 8.23
CA LYS A 70 15.42 -3.51 6.84
C LYS A 70 13.96 -3.79 6.52
N ALA A 71 13.39 -4.85 7.08
CA ALA A 71 12.01 -5.27 6.86
C ALA A 71 11.41 -5.84 8.14
N ILE A 72 10.13 -5.61 8.36
CA ILE A 72 9.34 -6.24 9.42
C ILE A 72 8.01 -6.76 8.88
N ASN A 73 7.62 -7.93 9.36
CA ASN A 73 6.30 -8.46 9.14
C ASN A 73 5.50 -8.32 10.43
N LEU A 74 4.39 -7.58 10.41
CA LEU A 74 3.63 -7.28 11.62
C LEU A 74 2.85 -8.50 12.16
N SER A 75 2.59 -9.52 11.31
CA SER A 75 1.96 -10.76 11.76
C SER A 75 2.93 -11.70 12.45
N THR A 76 4.19 -11.75 12.00
CA THR A 76 5.16 -12.78 12.42
C THR A 76 6.43 -12.22 13.08
N GLY A 77 6.63 -10.92 13.03
CA GLY A 77 7.88 -10.25 13.44
C GLY A 77 8.14 -10.23 14.95
N GLY A 78 7.18 -10.58 15.78
CA GLY A 78 7.36 -10.77 17.22
C GLY A 78 8.10 -9.62 17.92
N GLY A 79 9.17 -9.95 18.66
CA GLY A 79 9.99 -8.96 19.39
C GLY A 79 10.73 -7.97 18.50
N ALA A 80 11.17 -8.38 17.30
CA ALA A 80 11.85 -7.51 16.36
C ALA A 80 10.92 -6.41 15.82
N ALA A 81 9.67 -6.78 15.48
CA ALA A 81 8.66 -5.81 15.06
C ALA A 81 8.34 -4.82 16.19
N LYS A 82 8.15 -5.30 17.42
CA LYS A 82 7.90 -4.43 18.57
C LYS A 82 9.05 -3.45 18.82
N LYS A 83 10.32 -3.90 18.72
CA LYS A 83 11.48 -3.03 18.86
C LYS A 83 11.50 -1.96 17.76
N ALA A 84 11.26 -2.35 16.51
CA ALA A 84 11.22 -1.41 15.38
C ALA A 84 10.12 -0.37 15.54
N LEU A 85 8.89 -0.78 15.92
CA LEU A 85 7.78 0.14 16.18
C LEU A 85 8.11 1.14 17.30
N LYS A 86 8.78 0.68 18.38
CA LYS A 86 9.23 1.57 19.46
C LYS A 86 10.25 2.60 18.97
N THR A 87 11.20 2.21 18.12
CA THR A 87 12.16 3.13 17.49
C THR A 87 11.44 4.16 16.63
N LEU A 88 10.48 3.71 15.81
CA LEU A 88 9.66 4.59 14.97
C LEU A 88 8.83 5.56 15.81
N THR A 89 8.18 5.10 16.87
CA THR A 89 7.43 5.95 17.80
C THR A 89 8.27 7.10 18.33
N ALA A 90 9.52 6.82 18.72
CA ALA A 90 10.42 7.85 19.22
C ALA A 90 10.86 8.83 18.10
N ALA A 91 11.19 8.31 16.92
CA ALA A 91 11.67 9.11 15.80
C ALA A 91 10.55 9.99 15.18
N LEU A 92 9.33 9.49 15.14
CA LEU A 92 8.18 10.16 14.53
C LEU A 92 7.42 11.08 15.49
N ALA A 93 7.81 11.13 16.77
CA ALA A 93 7.14 11.98 17.76
C ALA A 93 7.05 13.44 17.29
N GLY A 94 5.83 13.97 17.23
CA GLY A 94 5.54 15.35 16.81
C GLY A 94 5.70 15.64 15.31
N LYS A 95 6.11 14.65 14.51
CA LYS A 95 6.25 14.76 13.05
C LYS A 95 4.90 14.77 12.35
N THR A 96 4.84 15.43 11.21
CA THR A 96 3.68 15.41 10.31
C THR A 96 3.91 14.37 9.22
N ILE A 97 3.06 13.34 9.18
CA ILE A 97 3.14 12.24 8.23
C ILE A 97 2.01 12.36 7.21
N GLY A 98 2.37 12.48 5.94
CA GLY A 98 1.41 12.48 4.83
C GLY A 98 1.00 11.08 4.44
N VAL A 99 -0.29 10.91 4.11
CA VAL A 99 -0.85 9.63 3.70
C VAL A 99 -2.08 9.81 2.81
N GLN A 100 -2.28 8.95 1.84
CA GLN A 100 -3.50 8.97 1.05
C GLN A 100 -4.68 8.45 1.88
N THR A 101 -5.83 9.12 1.77
CA THR A 101 -7.06 8.78 2.49
C THR A 101 -7.59 7.39 2.10
N ALA A 102 -8.34 6.75 3.00
CA ALA A 102 -8.97 5.43 2.82
C ALA A 102 -7.97 4.30 2.48
N THR A 103 -6.70 4.45 2.87
CA THR A 103 -5.67 3.43 2.69
C THR A 103 -5.40 2.67 3.97
N ILE A 104 -4.80 1.48 3.83
CA ILE A 104 -4.25 0.72 4.97
C ILE A 104 -3.13 1.50 5.68
N HIS A 105 -2.44 2.38 4.98
CA HIS A 105 -1.39 3.24 5.50
C HIS A 105 -1.96 4.27 6.48
N GLN A 106 -3.08 4.90 6.13
CA GLN A 106 -3.82 5.79 7.04
C GLN A 106 -4.26 5.02 8.28
N ASN A 107 -4.92 3.86 8.11
CA ASN A 107 -5.39 3.04 9.22
C ASN A 107 -4.25 2.64 10.18
N PHE A 108 -3.08 2.32 9.64
CA PHE A 108 -1.89 1.99 10.43
C PHE A 108 -1.39 3.19 11.24
N LEU A 109 -1.36 4.39 10.68
CA LEU A 109 -0.97 5.59 11.44
C LEU A 109 -2.01 5.91 12.54
N GLU A 110 -3.29 5.71 12.26
CA GLU A 110 -4.40 5.95 13.19
C GLU A 110 -4.50 4.89 14.30
N SER A 111 -3.96 3.68 14.09
CA SER A 111 -3.94 2.62 15.12
C SER A 111 -3.13 3.01 16.35
N GLY A 112 -2.19 3.95 16.22
CA GLY A 112 -1.27 4.34 17.27
C GLY A 112 -0.05 3.42 17.43
N ASP A 113 0.13 2.43 16.57
CA ASP A 113 1.26 1.49 16.63
C ASP A 113 2.62 2.18 16.51
N VAL A 114 2.67 3.34 15.88
CA VAL A 114 3.85 4.22 15.78
C VAL A 114 3.75 5.46 16.68
N GLY A 115 2.92 5.39 17.70
CA GLY A 115 2.70 6.49 18.64
C GLY A 115 1.83 7.63 18.07
N SER A 116 1.83 8.76 18.76
CA SER A 116 1.06 9.92 18.35
C SER A 116 1.85 10.75 17.34
N VAL A 117 1.41 10.71 16.08
CA VAL A 117 1.94 11.52 14.97
C VAL A 117 0.87 12.49 14.48
N LYS A 118 1.28 13.57 13.82
CA LYS A 118 0.34 14.45 13.12
C LYS A 118 0.05 13.86 11.73
N ILE A 119 -1.14 13.34 11.52
CA ILE A 119 -1.54 12.75 10.24
C ILE A 119 -2.10 13.85 9.34
N ARG A 120 -1.58 13.93 8.12
CA ARG A 120 -2.13 14.78 7.06
C ARG A 120 -2.58 13.89 5.91
N THR A 121 -3.88 13.89 5.67
CA THR A 121 -4.50 13.08 4.63
C THR A 121 -4.63 13.84 3.32
N TYR A 122 -4.52 13.12 2.21
CA TYR A 122 -4.60 13.65 0.84
C TYR A 122 -5.53 12.76 0.02
N LYS A 123 -6.12 13.34 -1.01
CA LYS A 123 -6.99 12.58 -1.91
C LYS A 123 -6.21 11.61 -2.79
N THR A 124 -5.02 12.02 -3.24
CA THR A 124 -4.17 11.24 -4.13
C THR A 124 -2.77 11.04 -3.56
N GLN A 125 -2.09 9.98 -4.00
CA GLN A 125 -0.68 9.75 -3.66
C GLN A 125 0.23 10.83 -4.27
N ASP A 126 -0.13 11.38 -5.43
CA ASP A 126 0.64 12.46 -6.06
C ASP A 126 0.65 13.73 -5.19
N GLU A 127 -0.46 14.08 -4.56
CA GLU A 127 -0.52 15.19 -3.61
C GLU A 127 0.39 14.95 -2.39
N VAL A 128 0.44 13.71 -1.88
CA VAL A 128 1.38 13.32 -0.81
C VAL A 128 2.82 13.54 -1.26
N ASN A 129 3.17 13.06 -2.45
CA ASN A 129 4.52 13.15 -3.01
C ASN A 129 4.94 14.61 -3.24
N LEU A 130 4.03 15.45 -3.74
CA LEU A 130 4.28 16.88 -3.95
C LEU A 130 4.51 17.62 -2.63
N ASP A 131 3.72 17.34 -1.60
CA ASP A 131 3.88 17.98 -0.29
C ASP A 131 5.13 17.48 0.44
N LEU A 132 5.50 16.21 0.28
CA LEU A 132 6.78 15.68 0.75
C LEU A 132 7.95 16.41 0.08
N ALA A 133 7.94 16.49 -1.25
CA ALA A 133 8.99 17.14 -2.02
C ALA A 133 9.11 18.65 -1.74
N ALA A 134 8.02 19.29 -1.34
CA ALA A 134 7.97 20.70 -0.96
C ALA A 134 8.32 20.95 0.54
N GLY A 135 8.59 19.90 1.32
CA GLY A 135 8.89 19.99 2.75
C GLY A 135 7.71 20.45 3.62
N ARG A 136 6.47 20.29 3.14
CA ARG A 136 5.25 20.64 3.89
C ARG A 136 4.80 19.55 4.87
N ILE A 137 5.37 18.34 4.74
CA ILE A 137 5.27 17.23 5.66
C ILE A 137 6.67 16.69 5.95
N ASP A 138 6.87 16.11 7.13
CA ASP A 138 8.18 15.59 7.55
C ASP A 138 8.50 14.24 6.90
N ALA A 139 7.48 13.40 6.71
CA ALA A 139 7.58 12.10 6.07
C ALA A 139 6.25 11.73 5.41
N ALA A 140 6.25 10.68 4.62
CA ALA A 140 5.05 10.10 4.04
C ALA A 140 5.05 8.58 4.23
N LEU A 141 3.86 7.95 4.28
CA LEU A 141 3.71 6.49 4.35
C LEU A 141 2.84 6.02 3.18
N ALA A 142 3.37 5.10 2.38
CA ALA A 142 2.67 4.49 1.25
C ALA A 142 3.34 3.16 0.85
N ALA A 143 2.86 2.54 -0.24
CA ALA A 143 3.60 1.49 -0.93
C ALA A 143 4.99 1.99 -1.32
N ALA A 144 6.03 1.22 -1.06
CA ALA A 144 7.41 1.64 -1.31
C ALA A 144 7.65 2.04 -2.78
N VAL A 145 7.04 1.31 -3.71
CA VAL A 145 7.12 1.58 -5.15
C VAL A 145 6.61 2.97 -5.53
N ALA A 146 5.59 3.48 -4.85
CA ALA A 146 5.06 4.82 -5.13
C ALA A 146 6.10 5.93 -4.92
N PHE A 147 7.00 5.76 -3.97
CA PHE A 147 8.07 6.72 -3.70
C PHE A 147 9.28 6.51 -4.62
N THR A 148 9.67 5.27 -4.91
CA THR A 148 10.77 4.99 -5.83
C THR A 148 10.44 5.46 -7.24
N ASP A 149 9.25 5.19 -7.73
CA ASP A 149 8.75 5.67 -9.02
C ASP A 149 8.70 7.21 -9.08
N TYR A 150 8.21 7.83 -8.00
CA TYR A 150 8.18 9.30 -7.95
C TYR A 150 9.58 9.90 -7.97
N ALA A 151 10.52 9.35 -7.19
CA ALA A 151 11.90 9.81 -7.18
C ALA A 151 12.56 9.69 -8.56
N GLU A 152 12.37 8.55 -9.23
CA GLU A 152 12.89 8.31 -10.58
C GLU A 152 12.30 9.26 -11.62
N LYS A 153 10.97 9.38 -11.66
CA LYS A 153 10.27 10.21 -12.66
C LYS A 153 10.46 11.71 -12.46
N SER A 154 10.52 12.17 -11.20
CA SER A 154 10.62 13.61 -10.88
C SER A 154 12.06 14.10 -10.70
N GLY A 155 13.03 13.19 -10.50
CA GLY A 155 14.40 13.53 -10.12
C GLY A 155 14.51 14.10 -8.69
N LYS A 156 13.46 14.05 -7.89
CA LYS A 156 13.48 14.55 -6.51
C LYS A 156 14.20 13.56 -5.60
N PRO A 157 15.03 14.04 -4.67
CA PRO A 157 15.81 13.21 -3.77
C PRO A 157 14.95 12.64 -2.61
N VAL A 158 13.93 11.88 -2.95
CA VAL A 158 13.10 11.14 -1.99
C VAL A 158 13.80 9.83 -1.66
N VAL A 159 13.90 9.50 -0.38
CA VAL A 159 14.53 8.28 0.12
C VAL A 159 13.62 7.53 1.07
N LEU A 160 13.66 6.21 0.99
CA LEU A 160 12.94 5.35 1.93
C LEU A 160 13.72 5.30 3.25
N VAL A 161 12.99 5.30 4.37
CA VAL A 161 13.58 5.27 5.72
C VAL A 161 12.84 4.31 6.63
N GLY A 162 13.56 3.80 7.64
CA GLY A 162 13.01 2.78 8.53
C GLY A 162 12.85 1.43 7.84
N PRO A 163 12.07 0.52 8.42
CA PRO A 163 11.82 -0.78 7.82
C PRO A 163 10.77 -0.69 6.71
N THR A 164 10.81 -1.62 5.76
CA THR A 164 9.62 -1.95 4.99
C THR A 164 8.65 -2.76 5.83
N PHE A 165 7.35 -2.55 5.62
CA PHE A 165 6.27 -3.19 6.37
C PHE A 165 5.50 -4.17 5.50
N SER A 166 5.16 -5.32 6.07
CA SER A 166 4.25 -6.32 5.48
C SER A 166 3.44 -7.03 6.56
N GLY A 167 2.41 -7.74 6.17
CA GLY A 167 1.55 -8.50 7.10
C GLY A 167 0.76 -7.60 8.06
N GLY A 168 -0.08 -8.20 8.89
CA GLY A 168 -0.92 -7.47 9.83
C GLY A 168 -1.76 -6.39 9.14
N ALA A 169 -1.62 -5.15 9.57
CA ALA A 169 -2.34 -4.00 8.99
C ALA A 169 -2.08 -3.80 7.49
N PHE A 170 -0.94 -4.26 6.97
CA PHE A 170 -0.57 -4.11 5.55
C PHE A 170 -1.08 -5.25 4.66
N GLY A 171 -1.80 -6.25 5.23
CA GLY A 171 -2.43 -7.33 4.48
C GLY A 171 -1.45 -8.41 4.00
N ASN A 172 -1.95 -9.28 3.12
CA ASN A 172 -1.26 -10.47 2.62
C ASN A 172 -1.10 -10.41 1.09
N GLY A 173 -0.28 -9.48 0.61
CA GLY A 173 -0.13 -9.22 -0.82
C GLY A 173 -1.30 -8.48 -1.43
N VAL A 174 -1.29 -8.28 -2.75
CA VAL A 174 -2.32 -7.57 -3.52
C VAL A 174 -3.10 -8.53 -4.40
N GLY A 175 -4.40 -8.28 -4.51
CA GLY A 175 -5.31 -9.12 -5.30
C GLY A 175 -6.31 -8.29 -6.08
N VAL A 176 -7.03 -8.95 -6.99
CA VAL A 176 -8.14 -8.33 -7.71
C VAL A 176 -9.38 -8.32 -6.82
N GLY A 177 -9.90 -7.13 -6.53
CA GLY A 177 -11.14 -6.95 -5.77
C GLY A 177 -12.36 -7.25 -6.64
N ILE A 178 -13.29 -8.06 -6.13
CA ILE A 178 -14.46 -8.54 -6.86
C ILE A 178 -15.67 -8.56 -5.92
N ARG A 179 -16.86 -8.27 -6.43
CA ARG A 179 -18.10 -8.34 -5.63
C ARG A 179 -18.29 -9.71 -4.98
N LYS A 180 -18.92 -9.74 -3.82
CA LYS A 180 -19.19 -10.99 -3.07
C LYS A 180 -20.01 -12.02 -3.85
N ASP A 181 -20.95 -11.55 -4.66
CA ASP A 181 -21.85 -12.36 -5.44
C ASP A 181 -21.26 -12.81 -6.80
N ASP A 182 -20.15 -12.22 -7.24
CA ASP A 182 -19.56 -12.53 -8.55
C ASP A 182 -18.48 -13.63 -8.47
N THR A 183 -18.91 -14.80 -8.01
CA THR A 183 -18.01 -15.95 -7.85
C THR A 183 -17.51 -16.53 -9.17
N ALA A 184 -18.24 -16.34 -10.26
CA ALA A 184 -17.82 -16.78 -11.59
C ALA A 184 -16.62 -15.96 -12.08
N LEU A 185 -16.68 -14.64 -11.97
CA LEU A 185 -15.57 -13.74 -12.31
C LEU A 185 -14.34 -14.02 -11.43
N LEU A 186 -14.55 -14.23 -10.13
CA LEU A 186 -13.48 -14.61 -9.19
C LEU A 186 -12.72 -15.87 -9.65
N LYS A 187 -13.45 -16.91 -10.06
CA LYS A 187 -12.85 -18.16 -10.56
C LYS A 187 -12.03 -17.91 -11.84
N ARG A 188 -12.51 -17.06 -12.75
CA ARG A 188 -11.79 -16.69 -13.98
C ARG A 188 -10.49 -15.96 -13.67
N PHE A 189 -10.50 -14.97 -12.78
CA PHE A 189 -9.29 -14.28 -12.34
C PHE A 189 -8.30 -15.23 -11.69
N ASN A 190 -8.74 -16.09 -10.78
CA ASN A 190 -7.86 -17.08 -10.15
C ASN A 190 -7.22 -18.03 -11.16
N ALA A 191 -7.97 -18.51 -12.16
CA ALA A 191 -7.43 -19.34 -13.22
C ALA A 191 -6.38 -18.61 -14.05
N ALA A 192 -6.64 -17.35 -14.44
CA ALA A 192 -5.73 -16.52 -15.22
C ALA A 192 -4.44 -16.20 -14.43
N ILE A 193 -4.54 -15.84 -13.16
CA ILE A 193 -3.39 -15.59 -12.29
C ILE A 193 -2.54 -16.85 -12.15
N ASN A 194 -3.16 -18.02 -11.94
CA ASN A 194 -2.44 -19.29 -11.88
C ASN A 194 -1.69 -19.61 -13.17
N GLN A 195 -2.31 -19.35 -14.32
CA GLN A 195 -1.69 -19.56 -15.63
C GLN A 195 -0.53 -18.57 -15.84
N ALA A 196 -0.72 -17.29 -15.52
CA ALA A 196 0.32 -16.26 -15.62
C ALA A 196 1.50 -16.56 -14.69
N ARG A 197 1.25 -17.10 -13.50
CA ARG A 197 2.30 -17.55 -12.58
C ARG A 197 3.07 -18.75 -13.12
N LYS A 198 2.36 -19.75 -13.64
CA LYS A 198 2.99 -20.97 -14.24
C LYS A 198 3.83 -20.64 -15.48
N SER A 199 3.41 -19.68 -16.28
CA SER A 199 4.15 -19.24 -17.48
C SER A 199 5.33 -18.31 -17.17
N GLY A 200 5.56 -17.93 -15.89
CA GLY A 200 6.58 -16.96 -15.50
C GLY A 200 6.23 -15.50 -15.76
N LYS A 201 5.06 -15.22 -16.36
CA LYS A 201 4.69 -13.85 -16.75
C LYS A 201 4.58 -12.89 -15.57
N ILE A 202 4.11 -13.35 -14.41
CA ILE A 202 4.06 -12.52 -13.19
C ILE A 202 5.49 -12.15 -12.76
N SER A 203 6.43 -13.11 -12.76
CA SER A 203 7.83 -12.83 -12.39
C SER A 203 8.58 -11.96 -13.39
N GLU A 204 8.15 -11.93 -14.65
CA GLU A 204 8.71 -11.04 -15.69
C GLU A 204 8.26 -9.58 -15.48
N LEU A 205 7.07 -9.38 -14.91
CA LEU A 205 6.46 -8.05 -14.71
C LEU A 205 6.73 -7.47 -13.29
N ALA A 206 7.28 -8.28 -12.39
CA ALA A 206 7.65 -7.87 -11.03
C ALA A 206 9.08 -7.36 -10.96
#